data_84d9a2d6e8fe6637cc3868256e77d0a0
#
_entry.id   84d9a2d6e8fe6637cc3868256e77d0a0
#
_cell.length_a   1.000
_cell.length_b   1.000
_cell.length_c   1.000
_cell.angle_alpha   90.00
_cell.angle_beta   90.00
_cell.angle_gamma   90.00
#
_symmetry.space_group_name_H-M   'P 1'
#
loop_
_entity.id
_entity.type
_entity.pdbx_description
1 polymer ?
#
loop_
_entity_poly.entity_id
_entity_poly.type
_entity_poly.pdbx_seq_one_letter_code
_entity_poly.pdbx_strand_id
1 'polypeptide(L)'
;EWLDHPKLMHCFTWNKPFHHPKLSALPIGLNYNRQYDALTKWLGQQSVDTNAYKQWGCLNYSPSTDPSRVNLIEHAKNNWKKFCTIIDFIPNANVYVIPSHIEVQITVPVINPECYSQWSKYKFVISPRGAGEDCHRTWEALHIGCIPIVLSSNLDELYHDLPILVVNSWNAITLSLLEESYHTIQKRKMENGYCMEKLTLQYWIERFEQSSKSTRKIHFITYANDVFKAAKRRLLMEAHEFGEFTTINGYGPEHLSHEFQTKHKDILDMKRGGGYWIWRAHILRKALDNIQNNEYLVYLDAGCKLNLYGKKRF
;
A
#
# COMPACT_ATOMS: atom_id res chain seq x y z
N GLU A 1 -15.66 -12.67 11.40
CA GLU A 1 -16.92 -12.25 12.02
C GLU A 1 -17.49 -10.96 11.40
N TRP A 2 -16.77 -9.81 11.38
CA TRP A 2 -17.32 -8.57 10.84
C TRP A 2 -17.49 -8.58 9.31
N LEU A 3 -16.68 -9.33 8.58
CA LEU A 3 -16.83 -9.53 7.13
C LEU A 3 -18.10 -10.30 6.77
N ASP A 4 -18.61 -11.12 7.67
CA ASP A 4 -19.85 -11.88 7.47
C ASP A 4 -21.10 -11.06 7.79
N HIS A 5 -20.92 -9.82 8.25
CA HIS A 5 -22.04 -8.95 8.59
C HIS A 5 -22.96 -8.76 7.35
N PRO A 6 -24.29 -8.94 7.49
CA PRO A 6 -25.20 -8.92 6.35
C PRO A 6 -25.28 -7.59 5.62
N LYS A 7 -25.04 -6.48 6.33
CA LYS A 7 -25.00 -5.13 5.74
C LYS A 7 -23.70 -4.80 5.03
N LEU A 8 -22.63 -5.57 5.23
CA LEU A 8 -21.39 -5.39 4.51
C LEU A 8 -21.51 -6.01 3.13
N MET A 9 -21.48 -5.19 2.10
CA MET A 9 -21.48 -5.65 0.70
C MET A 9 -20.08 -6.11 0.29
N HIS A 10 -19.08 -5.27 0.46
CA HIS A 10 -17.69 -5.55 0.13
C HIS A 10 -16.74 -4.68 0.96
N CYS A 11 -15.53 -5.15 1.14
CA CYS A 11 -14.44 -4.43 1.80
C CYS A 11 -13.20 -4.43 0.91
N PHE A 12 -12.57 -3.28 0.79
CA PHE A 12 -11.30 -3.13 0.11
C PHE A 12 -10.23 -2.74 1.12
N THR A 13 -9.07 -3.39 1.07
CA THR A 13 -7.99 -3.15 2.02
C THR A 13 -6.62 -3.30 1.35
N TRP A 14 -5.68 -2.48 1.74
CA TRP A 14 -4.28 -2.79 1.47
C TRP A 14 -3.79 -3.90 2.42
N ASN A 15 -2.73 -4.60 2.06
CA ASN A 15 -2.18 -5.69 2.87
C ASN A 15 -3.26 -6.70 3.32
N LYS A 16 -4.04 -7.20 2.36
CA LYS A 16 -5.09 -8.21 2.58
C LYS A 16 -4.56 -9.39 3.40
N PRO A 17 -5.06 -9.62 4.62
CA PRO A 17 -4.45 -10.59 5.54
C PRO A 17 -4.86 -12.04 5.27
N PHE A 18 -5.98 -12.26 4.59
CA PHE A 18 -6.56 -13.57 4.31
C PHE A 18 -7.56 -13.50 3.15
N HIS A 19 -7.91 -14.64 2.60
CA HIS A 19 -8.95 -14.74 1.57
C HIS A 19 -10.35 -14.70 2.17
N HIS A 20 -11.20 -13.85 1.62
CA HIS A 20 -12.63 -13.78 1.94
C HIS A 20 -13.41 -13.23 0.73
N PRO A 21 -14.64 -13.77 0.42
CA PRO A 21 -15.41 -13.33 -0.76
C PRO A 21 -15.74 -11.84 -0.79
N LYS A 22 -15.91 -11.23 0.39
CA LYS A 22 -16.19 -9.80 0.54
C LYS A 22 -14.93 -8.95 0.75
N LEU A 23 -13.72 -9.49 0.53
CA LEU A 23 -12.48 -8.76 0.80
C LEU A 23 -11.58 -8.75 -0.43
N SER A 24 -11.39 -7.59 -1.02
CA SER A 24 -10.46 -7.36 -2.11
C SER A 24 -9.23 -6.58 -1.68
N ALA A 25 -8.10 -6.90 -2.30
CA ALA A 25 -6.88 -6.16 -2.10
C ALA A 25 -6.90 -4.84 -2.87
N LEU A 26 -6.38 -3.78 -2.24
CA LEU A 26 -6.04 -2.51 -2.86
C LEU A 26 -4.53 -2.35 -2.91
N PRO A 27 -4.00 -1.71 -3.96
CA PRO A 27 -2.60 -1.34 -4.00
C PRO A 27 -2.30 -0.25 -2.95
N ILE A 28 -1.14 -0.34 -2.31
CA ILE A 28 -0.61 0.79 -1.55
C ILE A 28 -0.23 1.94 -2.51
N GLY A 29 0.05 1.61 -3.75
CA GLY A 29 0.35 2.57 -4.81
C GLY A 29 1.65 3.34 -4.58
N LEU A 30 1.74 4.51 -5.20
CA LEU A 30 2.88 5.41 -5.08
C LEU A 30 2.88 6.15 -3.75
N ASN A 31 4.06 6.45 -3.22
CA ASN A 31 4.18 7.28 -2.03
C ASN A 31 3.94 8.76 -2.37
N TYR A 32 2.72 9.21 -2.17
CA TYR A 32 2.24 10.53 -2.57
C TYR A 32 2.97 11.71 -1.89
N ASN A 33 3.47 11.48 -0.67
CA ASN A 33 3.99 12.61 0.14
C ASN A 33 5.41 13.03 -0.22
N ARG A 34 6.21 12.19 -0.92
CA ARG A 34 7.66 12.46 -1.07
C ARG A 34 8.28 11.97 -2.37
N GLN A 35 7.69 11.00 -3.02
CA GLN A 35 8.28 10.33 -4.18
C GLN A 35 7.51 10.60 -5.47
N TYR A 36 6.27 11.04 -5.36
CA TYR A 36 5.42 11.31 -6.51
C TYR A 36 6.02 12.39 -7.43
N ASP A 37 6.44 13.51 -6.86
CA ASP A 37 7.05 14.59 -7.64
C ASP A 37 8.39 14.17 -8.29
N ALA A 38 9.17 13.37 -7.57
CA ALA A 38 10.43 12.85 -8.08
C ALA A 38 10.21 11.83 -9.20
N LEU A 39 9.23 10.94 -9.05
CA LEU A 39 8.88 9.96 -10.07
C LEU A 39 8.26 10.62 -11.31
N THR A 40 7.32 11.54 -11.14
CA THR A 40 6.69 12.28 -12.24
C THR A 40 7.69 13.14 -12.99
N LYS A 41 8.60 13.82 -12.30
CA LYS A 41 9.69 14.57 -12.91
C LYS A 41 10.61 13.64 -13.70
N TRP A 42 10.97 12.49 -13.13
CA TRP A 42 11.79 11.49 -13.81
C TRP A 42 11.09 10.97 -15.07
N LEU A 43 9.82 10.56 -14.98
CA LEU A 43 9.03 10.10 -16.12
C LEU A 43 8.94 11.16 -17.24
N GLY A 44 8.74 12.42 -16.90
CA GLY A 44 8.69 13.53 -17.86
C GLY A 44 10.02 13.84 -18.55
N GLN A 45 11.14 13.37 -18.01
CA GLN A 45 12.48 13.58 -18.57
C GLN A 45 12.97 12.42 -19.44
N GLN A 46 12.26 11.27 -19.44
CA GLN A 46 12.68 10.11 -20.21
C GLN A 46 12.28 10.25 -21.68
N SER A 47 13.28 10.35 -22.55
CA SER A 47 13.11 9.90 -23.93
C SER A 47 13.10 8.36 -23.89
N VAL A 48 12.03 7.75 -24.38
CA VAL A 48 11.86 6.29 -24.37
C VAL A 48 12.90 5.66 -25.29
N ASP A 49 14.09 5.39 -24.77
CA ASP A 49 15.02 4.49 -25.44
C ASP A 49 14.62 3.04 -25.14
N THR A 50 13.71 2.51 -25.95
CA THR A 50 13.24 1.13 -25.87
C THR A 50 14.31 0.09 -26.21
N ASN A 51 15.47 0.51 -26.74
CA ASN A 51 16.55 -0.36 -27.22
C ASN A 51 17.75 -0.43 -26.26
N ALA A 52 17.75 0.31 -25.15
CA ALA A 52 18.84 0.22 -24.19
C ALA A 52 18.93 -1.19 -23.59
N TYR A 53 20.10 -1.79 -23.66
CA TYR A 53 20.35 -3.08 -23.00
C TYR A 53 20.18 -2.93 -21.49
N LYS A 54 19.23 -3.68 -20.93
CA LYS A 54 18.99 -3.70 -19.50
C LYS A 54 19.64 -4.90 -18.83
N GLN A 55 20.28 -4.68 -17.70
CA GLN A 55 20.78 -5.73 -16.82
C GLN A 55 19.62 -6.53 -16.20
N TRP A 56 19.90 -7.72 -15.67
CA TRP A 56 18.82 -8.60 -15.22
C TRP A 56 18.09 -8.08 -14.02
N GLY A 57 18.70 -7.96 -12.87
CA GLY A 57 18.01 -7.59 -11.64
C GLY A 57 18.76 -6.62 -10.76
N CYS A 58 18.02 -5.86 -9.98
CA CYS A 58 18.58 -5.08 -8.90
C CYS A 58 17.78 -5.21 -7.59
N LEU A 59 18.48 -4.94 -6.51
CA LEU A 59 17.97 -4.94 -5.15
C LEU A 59 18.36 -3.63 -4.50
N ASN A 60 17.34 -2.84 -4.09
CA ASN A 60 17.54 -1.57 -3.41
C ASN A 60 16.39 -1.31 -2.44
N TYR A 61 16.64 -1.38 -1.14
CA TYR A 61 15.66 -1.11 -0.11
C TYR A 61 16.32 -0.86 1.26
N SER A 62 15.59 -0.21 2.16
CA SER A 62 16.03 -0.08 3.55
C SER A 62 15.99 -1.44 4.26
N PRO A 63 17.07 -1.91 4.84
CA PRO A 63 17.10 -3.17 5.59
C PRO A 63 16.33 -3.08 6.91
N SER A 64 16.10 -1.86 7.43
CA SER A 64 15.55 -1.65 8.79
C SER A 64 14.02 -1.82 8.88
N THR A 65 13.30 -1.90 7.77
CA THR A 65 11.83 -1.95 7.76
C THR A 65 11.26 -3.33 8.04
N ASP A 66 12.05 -4.39 7.78
CA ASP A 66 11.67 -5.78 8.09
C ASP A 66 12.95 -6.61 8.25
N PRO A 67 13.06 -7.47 9.30
CA PRO A 67 14.27 -8.27 9.55
C PRO A 67 14.64 -9.23 8.42
N SER A 68 13.64 -9.74 7.66
CA SER A 68 13.88 -10.66 6.53
C SER A 68 14.70 -10.02 5.42
N ARG A 69 14.70 -8.69 5.32
CA ARG A 69 15.45 -7.93 4.30
C ARG A 69 16.95 -8.03 4.48
N VAL A 70 17.44 -8.11 5.71
CA VAL A 70 18.86 -8.31 6.00
C VAL A 70 19.31 -9.68 5.45
N ASN A 71 18.54 -10.71 5.77
CA ASN A 71 18.82 -12.07 5.30
C ASN A 71 18.77 -12.16 3.76
N LEU A 72 17.87 -11.42 3.12
CA LEU A 72 17.77 -11.39 1.66
C LEU A 72 18.98 -10.70 1.01
N ILE A 73 19.53 -9.64 1.61
CA ILE A 73 20.77 -9.01 1.12
C ILE A 73 21.92 -10.02 1.18
N GLU A 74 22.05 -10.74 2.28
CA GLU A 74 23.08 -11.78 2.47
C GLU A 74 22.90 -12.91 1.45
N HIS A 75 21.66 -13.36 1.24
CA HIS A 75 21.34 -14.37 0.23
C HIS A 75 21.72 -13.88 -1.18
N ALA A 76 21.39 -12.66 -1.54
CA ALA A 76 21.73 -12.07 -2.83
C ALA A 76 23.25 -11.98 -3.04
N LYS A 77 23.99 -11.55 -2.02
CA LYS A 77 25.47 -11.51 -2.04
C LYS A 77 26.08 -12.88 -2.32
N ASN A 78 25.49 -13.93 -1.80
CA ASN A 78 26.03 -15.28 -1.95
C ASN A 78 25.61 -15.96 -3.25
N ASN A 79 24.35 -15.77 -3.69
CA ASN A 79 23.74 -16.59 -4.73
C ASN A 79 23.46 -15.84 -6.04
N TRP A 80 23.31 -14.50 -6.02
CA TRP A 80 22.82 -13.73 -7.16
C TRP A 80 23.85 -12.83 -7.83
N LYS A 81 25.11 -12.87 -7.45
CA LYS A 81 26.20 -11.98 -7.95
C LYS A 81 26.27 -11.90 -9.49
N LYS A 82 25.89 -12.98 -10.18
CA LYS A 82 26.00 -13.05 -11.65
C LYS A 82 24.90 -12.30 -12.39
N PHE A 83 23.76 -12.02 -11.74
CA PHE A 83 22.59 -11.48 -12.41
C PHE A 83 21.81 -10.42 -11.61
N CYS A 84 22.19 -10.17 -10.37
CA CYS A 84 21.54 -9.16 -9.53
C CYS A 84 22.56 -8.20 -8.92
N THR A 85 22.34 -6.91 -9.11
CA THR A 85 23.16 -5.84 -8.53
C THR A 85 22.52 -5.38 -7.22
N ILE A 86 23.31 -5.31 -6.17
CA ILE A 86 22.88 -4.70 -4.91
C ILE A 86 23.23 -3.22 -5.00
N ILE A 87 22.20 -2.38 -5.02
CA ILE A 87 22.32 -0.93 -5.02
C ILE A 87 22.21 -0.46 -3.58
N ASP A 88 23.19 0.29 -3.11
CA ASP A 88 23.20 0.81 -1.76
C ASP A 88 21.97 1.70 -1.52
N PHE A 89 21.29 1.44 -0.40
CA PHE A 89 20.21 2.29 0.04
C PHE A 89 20.81 3.49 0.78
N ILE A 90 20.70 4.67 0.17
CA ILE A 90 21.12 5.93 0.79
C ILE A 90 19.87 6.54 1.44
N PRO A 91 19.76 6.51 2.78
CA PRO A 91 18.66 7.19 3.45
C PRO A 91 18.83 8.69 3.29
N ASN A 92 17.89 9.37 2.63
CA ASN A 92 17.80 10.81 2.71
C ASN A 92 17.33 11.18 4.11
N ALA A 93 18.20 11.76 4.91
CA ALA A 93 17.89 12.31 6.21
C ALA A 93 17.11 13.62 6.04
N ASN A 94 15.80 13.53 5.78
CA ASN A 94 14.92 14.67 5.92
C ASN A 94 14.26 14.62 7.31
N VAL A 95 14.69 15.54 8.17
CA VAL A 95 14.05 15.80 9.46
C VAL A 95 12.68 16.44 9.17
N TYR A 96 11.60 15.75 9.52
CA TYR A 96 10.28 16.35 9.51
C TYR A 96 9.94 16.85 10.89
N VAL A 97 9.83 18.16 11.01
CA VAL A 97 9.16 18.79 12.14
C VAL A 97 7.66 18.62 11.91
N ILE A 98 7.03 17.72 12.64
CA ILE A 98 5.57 17.74 12.78
C ILE A 98 5.27 19.00 13.57
N PRO A 99 4.33 19.90 13.11
CA PRO A 99 3.95 21.08 13.87
C PRO A 99 3.05 20.67 15.05
N SER A 100 3.61 20.05 16.02
CA SER A 100 3.08 19.85 17.37
C SER A 100 4.31 19.83 18.26
N HIS A 101 4.32 20.61 19.30
CA HIS A 101 5.38 20.94 20.22
C HIS A 101 6.25 19.78 20.79
N ILE A 102 6.39 18.69 20.04
CA ILE A 102 7.25 17.56 20.32
C ILE A 102 8.14 17.38 19.09
N GLU A 103 9.40 17.74 19.18
CA GLU A 103 10.44 17.41 18.22
C GLU A 103 10.67 15.88 18.23
N VAL A 104 9.91 15.15 17.46
CA VAL A 104 10.22 13.77 17.14
C VAL A 104 11.00 13.77 15.83
N GLN A 105 12.30 13.58 15.89
CA GLN A 105 13.13 13.31 14.73
C GLN A 105 12.77 11.91 14.21
N ILE A 106 11.79 11.83 13.31
CA ILE A 106 11.51 10.59 12.59
C ILE A 106 12.36 10.61 11.33
N THR A 107 13.48 9.89 11.35
CA THR A 107 14.23 9.58 10.15
C THR A 107 13.42 8.58 9.32
N VAL A 108 12.59 9.09 8.42
CA VAL A 108 11.89 8.21 7.48
C VAL A 108 12.78 8.03 6.26
N PRO A 109 13.15 6.80 5.89
CA PRO A 109 13.95 6.54 4.71
C PRO A 109 13.19 7.04 3.47
N VAL A 110 13.69 8.08 2.83
CA VAL A 110 13.16 8.57 1.55
C VAL A 110 14.02 7.95 0.45
N ILE A 111 13.37 7.33 -0.53
CA ILE A 111 14.10 6.88 -1.72
C ILE A 111 14.62 8.11 -2.45
N ASN A 112 15.94 8.15 -2.69
CA ASN A 112 16.55 9.21 -3.51
C ASN A 112 15.97 9.11 -4.93
N PRO A 113 15.51 10.22 -5.56
CA PRO A 113 15.04 10.23 -6.95
C PRO A 113 16.02 9.60 -7.95
N GLU A 114 17.31 9.65 -7.67
CA GLU A 114 18.35 8.99 -8.47
C GLU A 114 18.18 7.46 -8.53
N CYS A 115 17.48 6.85 -7.57
CA CYS A 115 17.26 5.41 -7.59
C CYS A 115 16.43 4.99 -8.80
N TYR A 116 15.50 5.81 -9.28
CA TYR A 116 14.70 5.51 -10.47
C TYR A 116 15.56 5.45 -11.73
N SER A 117 16.52 6.35 -11.86
CA SER A 117 17.51 6.30 -12.94
C SER A 117 18.42 5.08 -12.86
N GLN A 118 18.67 4.58 -11.65
CA GLN A 118 19.42 3.34 -11.47
C GLN A 118 18.54 2.12 -11.79
N TRP A 119 17.31 2.05 -11.25
CA TRP A 119 16.41 0.91 -11.49
C TRP A 119 16.05 0.75 -12.97
N SER A 120 15.88 1.84 -13.70
CA SER A 120 15.53 1.80 -15.12
C SER A 120 16.54 1.06 -16.01
N LYS A 121 17.76 0.84 -15.50
CA LYS A 121 18.81 0.06 -16.17
C LYS A 121 18.63 -1.47 -16.01
N TYR A 122 17.63 -1.89 -15.24
CA TYR A 122 17.38 -3.31 -14.95
C TYR A 122 16.02 -3.75 -15.46
N LYS A 123 15.93 -5.04 -15.82
CA LYS A 123 14.67 -5.68 -16.20
C LYS A 123 13.79 -5.93 -14.97
N PHE A 124 14.41 -6.37 -13.87
CA PHE A 124 13.73 -6.75 -12.65
C PHE A 124 14.17 -5.92 -11.44
N VAL A 125 13.23 -5.62 -10.56
CA VAL A 125 13.46 -5.00 -9.26
C VAL A 125 12.97 -5.94 -8.15
N ILE A 126 13.87 -6.36 -7.28
CA ILE A 126 13.51 -7.20 -6.12
C ILE A 126 12.72 -6.37 -5.12
N SER A 127 11.46 -6.76 -4.86
CA SER A 127 10.55 -6.01 -3.99
C SER A 127 10.07 -6.85 -2.80
N PRO A 128 10.93 -7.06 -1.79
CA PRO A 128 10.52 -7.76 -0.58
C PRO A 128 9.55 -6.91 0.24
N ARG A 129 8.73 -7.59 1.03
CA ARG A 129 7.83 -6.93 2.01
C ARG A 129 8.58 -5.92 2.87
N GLY A 130 7.85 -4.93 3.37
CA GLY A 130 8.34 -4.01 4.38
C GLY A 130 7.54 -4.14 5.67
N ALA A 131 7.04 -3.02 6.20
CA ALA A 131 6.11 -3.04 7.31
C ALA A 131 4.79 -3.78 6.97
N GLY A 132 4.43 -3.83 5.68
CA GLY A 132 3.32 -4.61 5.14
C GLY A 132 3.80 -5.52 4.00
N GLU A 133 2.89 -6.39 3.52
CA GLU A 133 3.15 -7.27 2.36
C GLU A 133 3.31 -6.44 1.09
N ASP A 134 2.45 -5.46 0.87
CA ASP A 134 2.55 -4.53 -0.25
C ASP A 134 3.54 -3.41 0.04
N CYS A 135 4.29 -3.02 -0.97
CA CYS A 135 5.31 -1.98 -0.87
C CYS A 135 5.20 -0.98 -2.02
N HIS A 136 5.40 0.30 -1.75
CA HIS A 136 5.47 1.35 -2.76
C HIS A 136 6.44 1.01 -3.91
N ARG A 137 7.57 0.36 -3.59
CA ARG A 137 8.58 -0.07 -4.57
C ARG A 137 8.00 -0.93 -5.70
N THR A 138 7.05 -1.81 -5.40
CA THR A 138 6.38 -2.64 -6.40
C THR A 138 5.70 -1.76 -7.45
N TRP A 139 4.97 -0.75 -7.01
CA TRP A 139 4.23 0.17 -7.86
C TRP A 139 5.15 1.15 -8.59
N GLU A 140 6.16 1.66 -7.91
CA GLU A 140 7.19 2.52 -8.50
C GLU A 140 7.94 1.80 -9.63
N ALA A 141 8.34 0.54 -9.41
CA ALA A 141 9.02 -0.28 -10.41
C ALA A 141 8.15 -0.47 -11.67
N LEU A 142 6.84 -0.72 -11.51
CA LEU A 142 5.90 -0.82 -12.62
C LEU A 142 5.82 0.48 -13.43
N HIS A 143 5.74 1.63 -12.76
CA HIS A 143 5.68 2.93 -13.42
C HIS A 143 6.94 3.27 -14.22
N ILE A 144 8.11 2.83 -13.78
CA ILE A 144 9.37 3.02 -14.52
C ILE A 144 9.63 1.93 -15.57
N GLY A 145 8.70 1.00 -15.77
CA GLY A 145 8.78 -0.05 -16.77
C GLY A 145 9.68 -1.24 -16.40
N CYS A 146 9.98 -1.41 -15.12
CA CYS A 146 10.64 -2.59 -14.57
C CYS A 146 9.63 -3.64 -14.15
N ILE A 147 10.06 -4.87 -14.03
CA ILE A 147 9.26 -6.00 -13.54
C ILE A 147 9.59 -6.20 -12.05
N PRO A 148 8.68 -5.92 -11.13
CA PRO A 148 8.89 -6.25 -9.72
C PRO A 148 8.92 -7.77 -9.52
N ILE A 149 9.78 -8.24 -8.61
CA ILE A 149 9.74 -9.62 -8.11
C ILE A 149 9.27 -9.57 -6.67
N VAL A 150 8.19 -10.29 -6.36
CA VAL A 150 7.55 -10.36 -5.05
C VAL A 150 7.38 -11.79 -4.59
N LEU A 151 7.27 -12.02 -3.29
CA LEU A 151 6.83 -13.33 -2.77
C LEU A 151 5.33 -13.49 -2.91
N SER A 152 4.91 -14.73 -3.18
CA SER A 152 3.51 -15.14 -3.15
C SER A 152 2.89 -14.84 -1.79
N SER A 153 1.69 -14.28 -1.80
CA SER A 153 0.95 -13.88 -0.61
C SER A 153 -0.55 -13.76 -0.91
N ASN A 154 -1.34 -13.32 0.07
CA ASN A 154 -2.75 -13.00 -0.13
C ASN A 154 -2.99 -11.83 -1.10
N LEU A 155 -1.94 -11.23 -1.66
CA LEU A 155 -2.00 -10.16 -2.66
C LEU A 155 -1.85 -10.67 -4.10
N ASP A 156 -1.66 -11.97 -4.33
CA ASP A 156 -1.41 -12.52 -5.66
C ASP A 156 -2.53 -12.18 -6.66
N GLU A 157 -3.79 -12.11 -6.19
CA GLU A 157 -4.92 -11.67 -7.01
C GLU A 157 -4.78 -10.21 -7.51
N LEU A 158 -4.14 -9.35 -6.71
CA LEU A 158 -3.86 -7.97 -7.08
C LEU A 158 -2.84 -7.88 -8.20
N TYR A 159 -1.86 -8.79 -8.18
CA TYR A 159 -0.73 -8.82 -9.10
C TYR A 159 -1.00 -9.58 -10.41
N HIS A 160 -1.99 -10.46 -10.43
CA HIS A 160 -2.24 -11.42 -11.52
C HIS A 160 -2.25 -10.81 -12.93
N ASP A 161 -2.84 -9.62 -13.08
CA ASP A 161 -2.95 -8.93 -14.38
C ASP A 161 -1.96 -7.78 -14.54
N LEU A 162 -0.85 -7.84 -13.83
CA LEU A 162 0.25 -6.88 -13.92
C LEU A 162 1.55 -7.60 -14.31
N PRO A 163 2.51 -6.90 -14.95
CA PRO A 163 3.80 -7.47 -15.30
C PRO A 163 4.68 -7.61 -14.04
N ILE A 164 4.30 -8.51 -13.14
CA ILE A 164 4.97 -8.81 -11.88
C ILE A 164 5.38 -10.29 -11.88
N LEU A 165 6.58 -10.59 -11.43
CA LEU A 165 7.03 -11.95 -11.20
C LEU A 165 6.77 -12.32 -9.74
N VAL A 166 5.80 -13.20 -9.51
CA VAL A 166 5.50 -13.76 -8.18
C VAL A 166 6.28 -15.06 -8.03
N VAL A 167 7.04 -15.19 -6.94
CA VAL A 167 7.81 -16.39 -6.60
C VAL A 167 7.43 -16.92 -5.22
N ASN A 168 7.47 -18.23 -5.04
CA ASN A 168 7.15 -18.86 -3.75
C ASN A 168 8.29 -18.74 -2.73
N SER A 169 9.51 -18.51 -3.19
CA SER A 169 10.70 -18.39 -2.36
C SER A 169 11.76 -17.57 -3.09
N TRP A 170 12.52 -16.79 -2.35
CA TRP A 170 13.70 -16.08 -2.89
C TRP A 170 14.75 -17.06 -3.44
N ASN A 171 14.83 -18.29 -2.91
CA ASN A 171 15.72 -19.33 -3.40
C ASN A 171 15.37 -19.82 -4.82
N ALA A 172 14.15 -19.59 -5.26
CA ALA A 172 13.71 -19.98 -6.62
C ALA A 172 14.30 -19.08 -7.72
N ILE A 173 14.82 -17.89 -7.35
CA ILE A 173 15.33 -16.92 -8.32
C ILE A 173 16.68 -17.40 -8.87
N THR A 174 16.69 -17.72 -10.15
CA THR A 174 17.86 -18.09 -10.94
C THR A 174 17.91 -17.24 -12.21
N LEU A 175 19.06 -17.20 -12.87
CA LEU A 175 19.17 -16.50 -14.15
C LEU A 175 18.20 -17.09 -15.18
N SER A 176 18.09 -18.42 -15.26
CA SER A 176 17.17 -19.11 -16.19
C SER A 176 15.72 -18.72 -15.94
N LEU A 177 15.28 -18.67 -14.66
CA LEU A 177 13.93 -18.20 -14.32
C LEU A 177 13.69 -16.75 -14.78
N LEU A 178 14.68 -15.86 -14.58
CA LEU A 178 14.55 -14.46 -15.01
C LEU A 178 14.47 -14.34 -16.53
N GLU A 179 15.27 -15.12 -17.28
CA GLU A 179 15.24 -15.14 -18.74
C GLU A 179 13.89 -15.61 -19.27
N GLU A 180 13.40 -16.73 -18.79
CA GLU A 180 12.11 -17.32 -19.16
C GLU A 180 10.92 -16.40 -18.81
N SER A 181 10.93 -15.89 -17.58
CA SER A 181 9.89 -14.97 -17.10
C SER A 181 9.89 -13.66 -17.88
N TYR A 182 11.06 -13.11 -18.20
CA TYR A 182 11.16 -11.91 -19.01
C TYR A 182 10.53 -12.10 -20.39
N HIS A 183 10.89 -13.18 -21.10
CA HIS A 183 10.30 -13.47 -22.40
C HIS A 183 8.79 -13.65 -22.33
N THR A 184 8.29 -14.39 -21.34
CA THR A 184 6.85 -14.61 -21.14
C THR A 184 6.12 -13.31 -20.86
N ILE A 185 6.67 -12.47 -19.97
CA ILE A 185 6.07 -11.17 -19.61
C ILE A 185 6.09 -10.23 -20.80
N GLN A 186 7.18 -10.16 -21.57
CA GLN A 186 7.25 -9.29 -22.76
C GLN A 186 6.27 -9.75 -23.85
N LYS A 187 6.15 -11.05 -24.09
CA LYS A 187 5.16 -11.59 -25.03
C LYS A 187 3.74 -11.18 -24.61
N ARG A 188 3.35 -11.43 -23.36
CA ARG A 188 2.03 -11.04 -22.83
C ARG A 188 1.80 -9.52 -22.90
N LYS A 189 2.86 -8.71 -22.72
CA LYS A 189 2.78 -7.25 -22.87
C LYS A 189 2.49 -6.83 -24.31
N MET A 190 3.13 -7.48 -25.29
CA MET A 190 2.86 -7.21 -26.72
C MET A 190 1.42 -7.60 -27.12
N GLU A 191 0.86 -8.61 -26.48
CA GLU A 191 -0.51 -9.08 -26.68
C GLU A 191 -1.55 -8.26 -25.87
N ASN A 192 -1.17 -7.14 -25.26
CA ASN A 192 -2.00 -6.35 -24.36
C ASN A 192 -2.66 -7.17 -23.22
N GLY A 193 -1.98 -8.23 -22.78
CA GLY A 193 -2.49 -9.18 -21.79
C GLY A 193 -2.38 -8.70 -20.33
N TYR A 194 -2.08 -7.41 -20.08
CA TYR A 194 -2.00 -6.82 -18.74
C TYR A 194 -2.99 -5.67 -18.59
N CYS A 195 -3.57 -5.56 -17.40
CA CYS A 195 -4.46 -4.48 -17.01
C CYS A 195 -3.64 -3.35 -16.36
N MET A 196 -2.98 -2.55 -17.20
CA MET A 196 -2.15 -1.43 -16.73
C MET A 196 -2.98 -0.30 -16.11
N GLU A 197 -4.28 -0.27 -16.36
CA GLU A 197 -5.25 0.62 -15.73
C GLU A 197 -5.27 0.47 -14.20
N LYS A 198 -4.91 -0.71 -13.67
CA LYS A 198 -4.72 -0.92 -12.23
C LYS A 198 -3.70 0.02 -11.58
N LEU A 199 -2.83 0.65 -12.36
CA LEU A 199 -1.89 1.68 -11.89
C LEU A 199 -2.55 3.06 -11.75
N THR A 200 -3.79 3.22 -12.19
CA THR A 200 -4.52 4.50 -12.15
C THR A 200 -5.56 4.52 -11.04
N LEU A 201 -5.78 5.70 -10.47
CA LEU A 201 -6.84 5.91 -9.49
C LEU A 201 -8.24 5.66 -10.12
N GLN A 202 -8.42 5.99 -11.40
CA GLN A 202 -9.68 5.85 -12.10
C GLN A 202 -10.18 4.40 -12.11
N TYR A 203 -9.31 3.44 -12.37
CA TYR A 203 -9.66 2.01 -12.32
C TYR A 203 -10.27 1.60 -10.97
N TRP A 204 -9.69 2.08 -9.87
CA TRP A 204 -10.15 1.73 -8.52
C TRP A 204 -11.46 2.42 -8.17
N ILE A 205 -11.66 3.67 -8.62
CA ILE A 205 -12.94 4.38 -8.48
C ILE A 205 -14.05 3.58 -9.17
N GLU A 206 -13.83 3.17 -10.42
CA GLU A 206 -14.80 2.38 -11.17
C GLU A 206 -15.12 1.03 -10.52
N ARG A 207 -14.12 0.38 -9.94
CA ARG A 207 -14.30 -0.86 -9.15
C ARG A 207 -15.16 -0.63 -7.92
N PHE A 208 -15.00 0.48 -7.23
CA PHE A 208 -15.87 0.85 -6.11
C PHE A 208 -17.30 1.13 -6.58
N GLU A 209 -17.45 1.88 -7.65
CA GLU A 209 -18.76 2.21 -8.22
C GLU A 209 -19.51 0.96 -8.71
N GLN A 210 -18.83 0.02 -9.33
CA GLN A 210 -19.41 -1.25 -9.76
C GLN A 210 -19.88 -2.11 -8.58
N SER A 211 -19.22 -2.04 -7.44
CA SER A 211 -19.64 -2.75 -6.24
C SER A 211 -20.90 -2.16 -5.59
N SER A 212 -21.38 -1.03 -6.12
CA SER A 212 -22.43 -0.23 -5.50
C SER A 212 -23.44 0.33 -6.51
N LYS A 213 -24.63 -0.21 -6.53
CA LYS A 213 -25.71 0.21 -7.47
C LYS A 213 -26.83 1.05 -6.86
N SER A 214 -26.64 1.91 -5.86
CA SER A 214 -27.74 2.69 -5.28
C SER A 214 -27.40 4.11 -4.86
N THR A 215 -28.39 4.99 -4.79
CA THR A 215 -28.35 6.38 -4.27
C THR A 215 -27.94 6.38 -2.79
N ARG A 216 -26.93 7.17 -2.45
CA ARG A 216 -25.98 6.74 -1.47
C ARG A 216 -25.96 7.64 -0.27
N LYS A 217 -26.29 7.09 0.89
CA LYS A 217 -25.82 7.67 2.13
C LYS A 217 -24.44 7.09 2.45
N ILE A 218 -23.49 7.95 2.68
CA ILE A 218 -22.09 7.59 2.94
C ILE A 218 -21.74 8.06 4.35
N HIS A 219 -21.30 7.13 5.17
CA HIS A 219 -20.92 7.36 6.56
C HIS A 219 -19.42 7.31 6.70
N PHE A 220 -18.82 8.36 7.21
CA PHE A 220 -17.38 8.45 7.43
C PHE A 220 -17.04 8.15 8.88
N ILE A 221 -16.05 7.30 9.09
CA ILE A 221 -15.50 7.06 10.42
C ILE A 221 -13.97 7.06 10.40
N THR A 222 -13.40 7.48 11.52
CA THR A 222 -11.97 7.36 11.82
C THR A 222 -11.78 7.00 13.28
N TYR A 223 -10.61 6.47 13.62
CA TYR A 223 -10.24 6.17 15.01
C TYR A 223 -8.87 6.71 15.33
N ALA A 224 -8.70 7.24 16.54
CA ALA A 224 -7.38 7.48 17.11
C ALA A 224 -7.42 7.44 18.64
N ASN A 225 -6.30 7.02 19.24
CA ASN A 225 -6.00 7.23 20.64
C ASN A 225 -5.47 8.66 20.86
N ASP A 226 -5.10 9.00 22.10
CA ASP A 226 -4.65 10.35 22.46
C ASP A 226 -3.42 10.81 21.68
N VAL A 227 -2.49 9.89 21.32
CA VAL A 227 -1.28 10.19 20.54
C VAL A 227 -1.63 10.80 19.18
N PHE A 228 -2.70 10.31 18.55
CA PHE A 228 -3.14 10.73 17.22
C PHE A 228 -4.38 11.63 17.24
N LYS A 229 -4.75 12.20 18.40
CA LYS A 229 -5.94 13.04 18.57
C LYS A 229 -5.95 14.25 17.64
N ALA A 230 -4.81 14.92 17.45
CA ALA A 230 -4.69 16.06 16.52
C ALA A 230 -4.91 15.62 15.05
N ALA A 231 -4.35 14.49 14.65
CA ALA A 231 -4.55 13.93 13.32
C ALA A 231 -6.01 13.53 13.06
N LYS A 232 -6.68 12.91 14.07
CA LYS A 232 -8.11 12.60 14.03
C LYS A 232 -8.95 13.87 13.84
N ARG A 233 -8.67 14.92 14.64
CA ARG A 233 -9.40 16.20 14.52
C ARG A 233 -9.26 16.82 13.13
N ARG A 234 -8.04 16.86 12.59
CA ARG A 234 -7.78 17.35 11.23
C ARG A 234 -8.58 16.55 10.19
N LEU A 235 -8.51 15.23 10.24
CA LEU A 235 -9.20 14.38 9.26
C LEU A 235 -10.73 14.51 9.33
N LEU A 236 -11.30 14.69 10.52
CA LEU A 236 -12.72 14.98 10.69
C LEU A 236 -13.11 16.34 10.09
N MET A 237 -12.26 17.35 10.23
CA MET A 237 -12.49 18.67 9.60
C MET A 237 -12.41 18.53 8.06
N GLU A 238 -11.42 17.83 7.53
CA GLU A 238 -11.31 17.52 6.10
C GLU A 238 -12.55 16.77 5.59
N ALA A 239 -13.10 15.83 6.36
CA ALA A 239 -14.31 15.10 5.99
C ALA A 239 -15.54 16.01 5.96
N HIS A 240 -15.67 16.94 6.90
CA HIS A 240 -16.73 17.96 6.87
C HIS A 240 -16.60 18.90 5.68
N GLU A 241 -15.38 19.35 5.37
CA GLU A 241 -15.11 20.21 4.22
C GLU A 241 -15.34 19.47 2.89
N PHE A 242 -15.05 18.17 2.85
CA PHE A 242 -15.34 17.32 1.71
C PHE A 242 -16.83 17.29 1.36
N GLY A 243 -17.70 17.26 2.36
CA GLY A 243 -19.14 17.54 2.23
C GLY A 243 -19.98 16.44 1.54
N GLU A 244 -19.43 15.25 1.32
CA GLU A 244 -20.14 14.13 0.67
C GLU A 244 -20.60 13.05 1.67
N PHE A 245 -20.29 13.22 2.93
CA PHE A 245 -20.63 12.25 3.97
C PHE A 245 -21.93 12.61 4.69
N THR A 246 -22.82 11.61 4.81
CA THR A 246 -24.09 11.74 5.55
C THR A 246 -23.84 11.86 7.05
N THR A 247 -22.87 11.11 7.58
CA THR A 247 -22.42 11.24 8.97
C THR A 247 -20.88 11.16 9.03
N ILE A 248 -20.31 11.84 10.02
CA ILE A 248 -18.87 11.88 10.23
C ILE A 248 -18.60 11.62 11.71
N ASN A 249 -17.98 10.50 12.03
CA ASN A 249 -17.74 10.08 13.41
C ASN A 249 -16.27 9.78 13.69
N GLY A 250 -15.75 10.34 14.79
CA GLY A 250 -14.41 10.08 15.28
C GLY A 250 -14.43 9.20 16.53
N TYR A 251 -13.94 7.99 16.43
CA TYR A 251 -13.86 7.07 17.54
C TYR A 251 -12.52 7.17 18.28
N GLY A 252 -12.48 6.63 19.49
CA GLY A 252 -11.32 6.52 20.36
C GLY A 252 -11.44 5.33 21.30
N PRO A 253 -10.47 5.10 22.20
CA PRO A 253 -10.51 4.01 23.18
C PRO A 253 -11.80 3.99 24.02
N GLU A 254 -12.35 5.16 24.32
CA GLU A 254 -13.60 5.36 25.06
C GLU A 254 -14.85 4.79 24.37
N HIS A 255 -14.75 4.50 23.08
CA HIS A 255 -15.85 3.92 22.29
C HIS A 255 -15.80 2.40 22.19
N LEU A 256 -14.74 1.78 22.69
CA LEU A 256 -14.62 0.33 22.79
C LEU A 256 -15.49 -0.16 23.95
N SER A 257 -16.27 -1.24 23.74
CA SER A 257 -17.07 -1.79 24.82
C SER A 257 -16.19 -2.35 25.95
N HIS A 258 -16.70 -2.29 27.17
CA HIS A 258 -15.99 -2.82 28.34
C HIS A 258 -15.65 -4.30 28.18
N GLU A 259 -16.55 -5.08 27.63
CA GLU A 259 -16.33 -6.51 27.33
C GLU A 259 -15.14 -6.69 26.37
N PHE A 260 -15.09 -5.92 25.27
CA PHE A 260 -14.00 -5.97 24.31
C PHE A 260 -12.66 -5.57 24.93
N GLN A 261 -12.65 -4.50 25.73
CA GLN A 261 -11.45 -4.04 26.42
C GLN A 261 -10.94 -5.09 27.41
N THR A 262 -11.82 -5.71 28.17
CA THR A 262 -11.46 -6.75 29.14
C THR A 262 -10.90 -8.00 28.45
N LYS A 263 -11.59 -8.46 27.41
CA LYS A 263 -11.22 -9.68 26.65
C LYS A 263 -9.87 -9.53 25.92
N HIS A 264 -9.53 -8.34 25.47
CA HIS A 264 -8.35 -8.08 24.64
C HIS A 264 -7.33 -7.16 25.30
N LYS A 265 -7.37 -7.07 26.64
CA LYS A 265 -6.52 -6.15 27.41
C LYS A 265 -5.05 -6.29 27.07
N ASP A 266 -4.54 -7.51 27.05
CA ASP A 266 -3.11 -7.79 26.78
C ASP A 266 -2.65 -7.28 25.41
N ILE A 267 -3.54 -7.34 24.42
CA ILE A 267 -3.25 -6.85 23.07
C ILE A 267 -3.38 -5.33 23.02
N LEU A 268 -4.42 -4.78 23.64
CA LEU A 268 -4.66 -3.33 23.66
C LEU A 268 -3.55 -2.54 24.39
N ASP A 269 -2.90 -3.15 25.37
CA ASP A 269 -1.77 -2.56 26.09
C ASP A 269 -0.48 -2.49 25.24
N MET A 270 -0.43 -3.16 24.08
CA MET A 270 0.72 -3.10 23.18
C MET A 270 0.80 -1.74 22.48
N LYS A 271 2.01 -1.14 22.47
CA LYS A 271 2.23 0.21 21.93
C LYS A 271 1.97 0.31 20.41
N ARG A 272 2.38 -0.72 19.64
CA ARG A 272 2.25 -0.73 18.18
C ARG A 272 0.78 -0.72 17.76
N GLY A 273 0.37 0.32 17.02
CA GLY A 273 -1.00 0.45 16.51
C GLY A 273 -2.07 0.55 17.61
N GLY A 274 -1.68 0.87 18.88
CA GLY A 274 -2.59 0.88 20.02
C GLY A 274 -3.28 -0.48 20.20
N GLY A 275 -2.48 -1.58 20.27
CA GLY A 275 -3.00 -2.94 20.33
C GLY A 275 -3.10 -3.61 18.96
N TYR A 276 -2.07 -3.44 18.12
CA TYR A 276 -2.00 -4.06 16.77
C TYR A 276 -3.28 -3.87 15.93
N TRP A 277 -3.96 -2.72 16.10
CA TRP A 277 -5.21 -2.37 15.39
C TRP A 277 -6.37 -3.33 15.63
N ILE A 278 -6.37 -4.15 16.67
CA ILE A 278 -7.46 -5.09 16.98
C ILE A 278 -8.80 -4.36 17.18
N TRP A 279 -8.77 -3.14 17.68
CA TRP A 279 -9.94 -2.26 17.87
C TRP A 279 -10.65 -1.94 16.54
N ARG A 280 -9.97 -2.03 15.38
CA ARG A 280 -10.54 -1.66 14.07
C ARG A 280 -11.78 -2.48 13.74
N ALA A 281 -11.69 -3.80 13.90
CA ALA A 281 -12.83 -4.69 13.64
C ALA A 281 -14.04 -4.37 14.54
N HIS A 282 -13.76 -4.06 15.81
CA HIS A 282 -14.82 -3.70 16.77
C HIS A 282 -15.53 -2.38 16.38
N ILE A 283 -14.77 -1.35 16.01
CA ILE A 283 -15.33 -0.06 15.60
C ILE A 283 -16.08 -0.16 14.27
N LEU A 284 -15.54 -0.90 13.30
CA LEU A 284 -16.23 -1.15 12.03
C LEU A 284 -17.55 -1.88 12.24
N ARG A 285 -17.57 -2.91 13.10
CA ARG A 285 -18.80 -3.63 13.46
C ARG A 285 -19.84 -2.71 14.07
N LYS A 286 -19.42 -1.94 15.08
CA LYS A 286 -20.28 -0.95 15.75
C LYS A 286 -20.85 0.08 14.76
N ALA A 287 -20.05 0.55 13.81
CA ALA A 287 -20.53 1.50 12.81
C ALA A 287 -21.52 0.87 11.83
N LEU A 288 -21.26 -0.36 11.38
CA LEU A 288 -22.16 -1.09 10.49
C LEU A 288 -23.52 -1.38 11.14
N ASP A 289 -23.56 -1.66 12.45
CA ASP A 289 -24.81 -1.87 13.18
C ASP A 289 -25.71 -0.61 13.20
N ASN A 290 -25.12 0.58 13.04
CA ASN A 290 -25.82 1.87 13.11
C ASN A 290 -26.21 2.47 11.75
N ILE A 291 -25.85 1.83 10.63
CA ILE A 291 -26.25 2.27 9.29
C ILE A 291 -27.29 1.31 8.70
N GLN A 292 -28.00 1.78 7.66
CA GLN A 292 -29.04 0.96 7.00
C GLN A 292 -28.47 0.11 5.87
N ASN A 293 -29.27 -0.84 5.38
CA ASN A 293 -28.91 -1.62 4.20
C ASN A 293 -28.75 -0.67 2.99
N ASN A 294 -27.75 -0.93 2.17
CA ASN A 294 -27.38 -0.13 0.99
C ASN A 294 -26.80 1.27 1.31
N GLU A 295 -26.40 1.53 2.53
CA GLU A 295 -25.58 2.69 2.90
C GLU A 295 -24.09 2.30 2.93
N TYR A 296 -23.20 3.28 2.76
CA TYR A 296 -21.76 3.04 2.66
C TYR A 296 -21.05 3.47 3.93
N LEU A 297 -20.06 2.69 4.34
CA LEU A 297 -19.16 3.04 5.42
C LEU A 297 -17.75 3.25 4.87
N VAL A 298 -17.23 4.46 5.04
CA VAL A 298 -15.84 4.82 4.72
C VAL A 298 -15.05 4.91 6.02
N TYR A 299 -14.01 4.10 6.12
CA TYR A 299 -13.03 4.18 7.21
C TYR A 299 -11.69 4.66 6.67
N LEU A 300 -11.11 5.68 7.30
CA LEU A 300 -9.73 6.09 7.07
C LEU A 300 -8.97 6.14 8.40
N ASP A 301 -7.71 5.70 8.38
CA ASP A 301 -6.82 5.92 9.51
C ASP A 301 -6.58 7.41 9.74
N ALA A 302 -6.46 7.85 11.00
CA ALA A 302 -6.32 9.26 11.35
C ALA A 302 -5.13 9.96 10.69
N GLY A 303 -4.10 9.19 10.28
CA GLY A 303 -2.96 9.70 9.53
C GLY A 303 -3.23 10.01 8.06
N CYS A 304 -4.34 9.52 7.49
CA CYS A 304 -4.74 9.82 6.12
C CYS A 304 -5.12 11.29 5.92
N LYS A 305 -5.16 11.72 4.65
CA LYS A 305 -5.68 13.01 4.22
C LYS A 305 -6.77 12.81 3.18
N LEU A 306 -7.83 13.61 3.23
CA LEU A 306 -8.82 13.68 2.17
C LEU A 306 -8.38 14.71 1.13
N ASN A 307 -8.32 14.26 -0.12
CA ASN A 307 -7.99 15.16 -1.23
C ASN A 307 -9.25 15.91 -1.68
N LEU A 308 -9.40 17.14 -1.24
CA LEU A 308 -10.55 18.00 -1.57
C LEU A 308 -10.69 18.25 -3.08
N TYR A 309 -9.59 18.25 -3.84
CA TYR A 309 -9.63 18.35 -5.31
C TYR A 309 -10.19 17.09 -5.97
N GLY A 310 -10.18 15.98 -5.28
CA GLY A 310 -10.77 14.70 -5.72
C GLY A 310 -12.28 14.63 -5.58
N LYS A 311 -12.95 15.60 -4.93
CA LYS A 311 -14.38 15.60 -4.66
C LYS A 311 -15.26 15.37 -5.90
N LYS A 312 -14.88 15.94 -7.04
CA LYS A 312 -15.62 15.76 -8.31
C LYS A 312 -15.60 14.33 -8.84
N ARG A 313 -14.75 13.45 -8.27
CA ARG A 313 -14.59 12.04 -8.65
C ARG A 313 -15.20 11.08 -7.63
N PHE A 314 -15.68 11.60 -6.50
CA PHE A 314 -16.33 10.86 -5.43
C PHE A 314 -17.85 10.79 -5.65
#